data_20ad4bd9e849084b08e2458e0303bdd7
#
_entry.id   20ad4bd9e849084b08e2458e0303bdd7
#
_cell.length_a   1.000
_cell.length_b   1.000
_cell.length_c   1.000
_cell.angle_alpha   90.00
_cell.angle_beta   90.00
_cell.angle_gamma   90.00
#
_symmetry.space_group_name_H-M   'P 1'
#
loop_
_entity.id
_entity.type
_entity.pdbx_description
1 polymer ?
#
loop_
_entity_poly.entity_id
_entity_poly.type
_entity_poly.pdbx_seq_one_letter_code
_entity_poly.pdbx_strand_id
1 'polypeptide(L)'
;MFLSEVEKYYSDRIKQHGITSKGVDWNTEESQNLRFDQLLKIVDSDQKEFSVLDYGCGYGALLSHINKIKLNLEIDFFGYDISNEMILKAKALFLKKSKATFQNNIPKKKQFDYVIASGVFNVKLNRDHLVWEQYVLQEITKLFELSNKGVALNFLTGYSDKEFQTDKLYYCDPTFLFDYCIKNLSRKVTLIHDYPLYEFTLHIKK
;
A
#
# COMPACT_ATOMS: atom_id res chain seq x y z
N MET A 1 18.09 7.23 10.47
CA MET A 1 17.40 7.26 9.16
C MET A 1 15.90 7.39 9.44
N PHE A 2 15.13 8.19 8.69
CA PHE A 2 13.72 8.53 9.04
C PHE A 2 12.82 7.30 9.23
N LEU A 3 12.92 6.29 8.37
CA LEU A 3 12.09 5.08 8.40
C LEU A 3 12.72 3.87 9.12
N SER A 4 13.89 3.98 9.73
CA SER A 4 14.58 2.83 10.33
C SER A 4 13.82 2.16 11.48
N GLU A 5 13.05 2.94 12.25
CA GLU A 5 12.19 2.39 13.32
C GLU A 5 10.98 1.65 12.74
N VAL A 6 10.40 2.14 11.64
CA VAL A 6 9.29 1.48 10.93
C VAL A 6 9.78 0.18 10.29
N GLU A 7 10.96 0.20 9.63
CA GLU A 7 11.59 -1.01 9.08
C GLU A 7 11.80 -2.06 10.16
N LYS A 8 12.38 -1.66 11.30
CA LYS A 8 12.59 -2.56 12.44
C LYS A 8 11.28 -3.12 12.95
N TYR A 9 10.27 -2.26 13.13
CA TYR A 9 8.94 -2.67 13.58
C TYR A 9 8.37 -3.80 12.72
N TYR A 10 8.31 -3.63 11.41
CA TYR A 10 7.76 -4.64 10.51
C TYR A 10 8.67 -5.88 10.37
N SER A 11 10.00 -5.72 10.45
CA SER A 11 10.94 -6.85 10.48
C SER A 11 10.76 -7.72 11.73
N ASP A 12 10.47 -7.11 12.89
CA ASP A 12 10.18 -7.83 14.12
C ASP A 12 8.80 -8.52 14.05
N ARG A 13 7.78 -7.86 13.47
CA ARG A 13 6.43 -8.44 13.26
C ARG A 13 6.48 -9.69 12.40
N ILE A 14 7.14 -9.67 11.25
CA ILE A 14 7.22 -10.84 10.37
C ILE A 14 8.02 -11.98 10.99
N LYS A 15 9.04 -11.70 11.81
CA LYS A 15 9.78 -12.73 12.57
C LYS A 15 8.89 -13.39 13.61
N GLN A 16 8.05 -12.62 14.31
CA GLN A 16 7.20 -13.10 15.38
C GLN A 16 5.97 -13.87 14.88
N HIS A 17 5.31 -13.38 13.84
CA HIS A 17 4.01 -13.88 13.39
C HIS A 17 4.07 -14.65 12.06
N GLY A 18 5.23 -14.66 11.39
CA GLY A 18 5.40 -15.38 10.12
C GLY A 18 4.59 -14.77 8.97
N ILE A 19 4.39 -15.56 7.92
CA ILE A 19 3.63 -15.18 6.71
C ILE A 19 2.13 -15.24 7.01
N THR A 20 1.62 -14.24 7.71
CA THR A 20 0.22 -14.08 8.10
C THR A 20 -0.19 -12.61 8.05
N SER A 21 -1.50 -12.31 8.11
CA SER A 21 -2.00 -10.93 8.25
C SER A 21 -1.38 -10.22 9.47
N LYS A 22 -1.21 -10.91 10.59
CA LYS A 22 -0.55 -10.36 11.79
C LYS A 22 0.92 -10.03 11.57
N GLY A 23 1.61 -10.73 10.67
CA GLY A 23 3.01 -10.45 10.31
C GLY A 23 3.21 -9.12 9.60
N VAL A 24 2.15 -8.56 9.02
CA VAL A 24 2.07 -7.22 8.41
C VAL A 24 1.10 -6.30 9.16
N ASP A 25 0.81 -6.62 10.43
CA ASP A 25 0.03 -5.82 11.37
C ASP A 25 -1.45 -5.63 11.00
N TRP A 26 -2.04 -6.61 10.29
CA TRP A 26 -3.47 -6.66 10.04
C TRP A 26 -4.19 -7.60 11.00
N ASN A 27 -5.40 -7.24 11.39
CA ASN A 27 -6.19 -8.03 12.36
C ASN A 27 -6.60 -9.39 11.80
N THR A 28 -7.10 -9.42 10.56
CA THR A 28 -7.58 -10.64 9.90
C THR A 28 -7.20 -10.68 8.42
N GLU A 29 -7.22 -11.88 7.82
CA GLU A 29 -7.03 -12.05 6.38
C GLU A 29 -8.20 -11.43 5.58
N GLU A 30 -9.42 -11.52 6.11
CA GLU A 30 -10.61 -10.95 5.47
C GLU A 30 -10.49 -9.43 5.33
N SER A 31 -10.11 -8.75 6.42
CA SER A 31 -9.91 -7.29 6.39
C SER A 31 -8.76 -6.88 5.47
N GLN A 32 -7.70 -7.68 5.38
CA GLN A 32 -6.59 -7.46 4.45
C GLN A 32 -7.05 -7.62 3.00
N ASN A 33 -7.80 -8.68 2.69
CA ASN A 33 -8.33 -8.93 1.34
C ASN A 33 -9.31 -7.84 0.92
N LEU A 34 -10.18 -7.37 1.80
CA LEU A 34 -11.10 -6.27 1.51
C LEU A 34 -10.37 -4.99 1.10
N ARG A 35 -9.24 -4.66 1.73
CA ARG A 35 -8.38 -3.53 1.32
C ARG A 35 -7.84 -3.72 -0.08
N PHE A 36 -7.34 -4.91 -0.38
CA PHE A 36 -6.84 -5.23 -1.72
C PHE A 36 -7.93 -5.11 -2.77
N ASP A 37 -9.16 -5.55 -2.48
CA ASP A 37 -10.30 -5.38 -3.38
C ASP A 37 -10.59 -3.91 -3.67
N GLN A 38 -10.56 -3.04 -2.63
CA GLN A 38 -10.75 -1.61 -2.84
C GLN A 38 -9.61 -1.00 -3.68
N LEU A 39 -8.35 -1.33 -3.38
CA LEU A 39 -7.18 -0.81 -4.09
C LEU A 39 -7.16 -1.25 -5.55
N LEU A 40 -7.51 -2.49 -5.84
CA LEU A 40 -7.53 -3.06 -7.20
C LEU A 40 -8.60 -2.46 -8.10
N LYS A 41 -9.65 -1.81 -7.57
CA LYS A 41 -10.65 -1.07 -8.36
C LYS A 41 -10.06 0.09 -9.19
N ILE A 42 -8.80 0.48 -8.95
CA ILE A 42 -8.11 1.48 -9.78
C ILE A 42 -7.84 0.96 -11.19
N VAL A 43 -7.67 -0.35 -11.35
CA VAL A 43 -7.41 -0.99 -12.64
C VAL A 43 -8.68 -0.94 -13.48
N ASP A 44 -8.56 -0.45 -14.71
CA ASP A 44 -9.70 -0.38 -15.63
C ASP A 44 -10.18 -1.79 -15.99
N SER A 45 -11.49 -1.99 -16.06
CA SER A 45 -12.14 -3.31 -16.21
C SER A 45 -11.79 -4.05 -17.52
N ASP A 46 -11.39 -3.32 -18.55
CA ASP A 46 -10.95 -3.83 -19.83
C ASP A 46 -9.44 -4.10 -19.93
N GLN A 47 -8.69 -3.68 -18.91
CA GLN A 47 -7.25 -3.84 -18.84
C GLN A 47 -6.89 -5.29 -18.53
N LYS A 48 -6.26 -5.98 -19.48
CA LYS A 48 -5.85 -7.39 -19.34
C LYS A 48 -4.37 -7.56 -19.05
N GLU A 49 -3.55 -6.60 -19.44
CA GLU A 49 -2.11 -6.61 -19.25
C GLU A 49 -1.64 -5.27 -18.67
N PHE A 50 -0.90 -5.31 -17.57
CA PHE A 50 -0.34 -4.10 -16.95
C PHE A 50 0.83 -4.41 -16.01
N SER A 51 1.64 -3.40 -15.77
CA SER A 51 2.67 -3.43 -14.73
C SER A 51 2.16 -2.80 -13.44
N VAL A 52 2.49 -3.42 -12.30
CA VAL A 52 2.13 -2.90 -10.98
C VAL A 52 3.33 -2.84 -10.04
N LEU A 53 3.47 -1.72 -9.35
CA LEU A 53 4.32 -1.59 -8.17
C LEU A 53 3.45 -1.76 -6.92
N ASP A 54 3.74 -2.79 -6.12
CA ASP A 54 3.24 -2.95 -4.75
C ASP A 54 4.25 -2.30 -3.80
N TYR A 55 3.96 -1.08 -3.37
CA TYR A 55 4.84 -0.27 -2.52
C TYR A 55 4.57 -0.59 -1.05
N GLY A 56 5.55 -1.18 -0.37
CA GLY A 56 5.37 -1.79 0.95
C GLY A 56 4.72 -3.17 0.85
N CYS A 57 5.21 -4.00 -0.08
CA CYS A 57 4.61 -5.28 -0.45
C CYS A 57 4.60 -6.34 0.67
N GLY A 58 5.34 -6.14 1.74
CA GLY A 58 5.52 -7.14 2.79
C GLY A 58 6.00 -8.47 2.21
N TYR A 59 5.38 -9.54 2.61
CA TYR A 59 5.66 -10.89 2.08
C TYR A 59 4.96 -11.20 0.74
N GLY A 60 4.34 -10.21 0.08
CA GLY A 60 3.66 -10.36 -1.21
C GLY A 60 2.19 -10.79 -1.10
N ALA A 61 1.49 -10.35 -0.04
CA ALA A 61 0.09 -10.71 0.19
C ALA A 61 -0.84 -10.24 -0.94
N LEU A 62 -0.61 -9.06 -1.52
CA LEU A 62 -1.40 -8.55 -2.65
C LEU A 62 -1.29 -9.48 -3.86
N LEU A 63 -0.08 -9.96 -4.21
CA LEU A 63 0.10 -10.90 -5.30
C LEU A 63 -0.61 -12.25 -5.01
N SER A 64 -0.55 -12.72 -3.75
CA SER A 64 -1.30 -13.91 -3.34
C SER A 64 -2.80 -13.74 -3.55
N HIS A 65 -3.34 -12.57 -3.18
CA HIS A 65 -4.76 -12.24 -3.36
C HIS A 65 -5.13 -12.19 -4.84
N ILE A 66 -4.38 -11.49 -5.69
CA ILE A 66 -4.60 -11.42 -7.13
C ILE A 66 -4.64 -12.83 -7.75
N ASN A 67 -3.70 -13.71 -7.35
CA ASN A 67 -3.67 -15.10 -7.85
C ASN A 67 -4.89 -15.93 -7.39
N LYS A 68 -5.45 -15.65 -6.19
CA LYS A 68 -6.65 -16.33 -5.66
C LYS A 68 -7.93 -15.94 -6.43
N ILE A 69 -8.09 -14.66 -6.74
CA ILE A 69 -9.31 -14.16 -7.43
C ILE A 69 -9.33 -14.49 -8.92
N LYS A 70 -8.32 -15.21 -9.41
CA LYS A 70 -8.23 -15.75 -10.79
C LYS A 70 -8.62 -14.72 -11.86
N LEU A 71 -8.23 -13.50 -11.70
CA LEU A 71 -8.30 -12.52 -12.77
C LEU A 71 -7.43 -13.06 -13.92
N ASN A 72 -8.00 -13.22 -15.11
CA ASN A 72 -7.25 -13.55 -16.31
C ASN A 72 -6.42 -12.33 -16.75
N LEU A 73 -5.50 -11.93 -15.89
CA LEU A 73 -4.65 -10.75 -16.04
C LEU A 73 -3.20 -11.19 -16.23
N GLU A 74 -2.52 -10.60 -17.19
CA GLU A 74 -1.08 -10.66 -17.31
C GLU A 74 -0.46 -9.47 -16.55
N ILE A 75 0.20 -9.75 -15.41
CA ILE A 75 0.72 -8.71 -14.53
C ILE A 75 2.25 -8.82 -14.44
N ASP A 76 2.96 -7.74 -14.85
CA ASP A 76 4.36 -7.52 -14.46
C ASP A 76 4.37 -6.95 -13.04
N PHE A 77 4.52 -7.84 -12.05
CA PHE A 77 4.44 -7.48 -10.63
C PHE A 77 5.82 -7.13 -10.07
N PHE A 78 5.93 -5.94 -9.48
CA PHE A 78 7.10 -5.50 -8.77
C PHE A 78 6.76 -5.17 -7.33
N GLY A 79 7.23 -5.97 -6.37
CA GLY A 79 7.09 -5.72 -4.94
C GLY A 79 8.31 -4.98 -4.39
N TYR A 80 8.07 -3.85 -3.76
CA TYR A 80 9.07 -3.10 -3.01
C TYR A 80 8.73 -3.10 -1.51
N ASP A 81 9.72 -3.36 -0.67
CA ASP A 81 9.60 -3.18 0.78
C ASP A 81 10.94 -2.73 1.37
N ILE A 82 10.90 -1.86 2.40
CA ILE A 82 12.11 -1.40 3.10
C ILE A 82 12.75 -2.52 3.93
N SER A 83 11.95 -3.50 4.38
CA SER A 83 12.41 -4.63 5.18
C SER A 83 12.98 -5.74 4.31
N ASN A 84 14.28 -6.03 4.49
CA ASN A 84 14.92 -7.18 3.85
C ASN A 84 14.27 -8.51 4.25
N GLU A 85 13.79 -8.64 5.48
CA GLU A 85 13.10 -9.83 5.98
C GLU A 85 11.81 -10.08 5.20
N MET A 86 11.03 -9.04 4.93
CA MET A 86 9.82 -9.12 4.09
C MET A 86 10.16 -9.58 2.68
N ILE A 87 11.16 -8.95 2.05
CA ILE A 87 11.61 -9.32 0.69
C ILE A 87 12.10 -10.77 0.61
N LEU A 88 12.84 -11.25 1.60
CA LEU A 88 13.27 -12.66 1.65
C LEU A 88 12.07 -13.62 1.73
N LYS A 89 11.05 -13.31 2.55
CA LYS A 89 9.82 -14.10 2.65
C LYS A 89 9.01 -14.07 1.36
N ALA A 90 8.87 -12.91 0.72
CA ALA A 90 8.20 -12.77 -0.57
C ALA A 90 8.89 -13.60 -1.65
N LYS A 91 10.21 -13.49 -1.78
CA LYS A 91 11.00 -14.30 -2.73
C LYS A 91 10.82 -15.79 -2.51
N ALA A 92 10.88 -16.26 -1.26
CA ALA A 92 10.70 -17.67 -0.93
C ALA A 92 9.29 -18.17 -1.30
N LEU A 93 8.24 -17.36 -1.07
CA LEU A 93 6.85 -17.71 -1.36
C LEU A 93 6.59 -17.85 -2.88
N PHE A 94 7.24 -17.02 -3.70
CA PHE A 94 6.98 -16.93 -5.14
C PHE A 94 8.07 -17.51 -6.04
N LEU A 95 9.09 -18.20 -5.48
CA LEU A 95 10.25 -18.76 -6.21
C LEU A 95 9.93 -19.57 -7.48
N LYS A 96 8.73 -20.15 -7.59
CA LYS A 96 8.36 -21.06 -8.68
C LYS A 96 7.07 -20.65 -9.42
N LYS A 97 6.42 -19.54 -9.10
CA LYS A 97 5.02 -19.34 -9.46
C LYS A 97 4.67 -18.08 -10.26
N SER A 98 5.56 -17.12 -10.42
CA SER A 98 5.18 -15.87 -11.08
C SER A 98 6.35 -15.14 -11.73
N LYS A 99 6.04 -14.31 -12.74
CA LYS A 99 6.95 -13.28 -13.29
C LYS A 99 7.13 -12.08 -12.30
N ALA A 100 7.07 -12.33 -10.99
CA ALA A 100 7.15 -11.27 -9.99
C ALA A 100 8.58 -11.00 -9.56
N THR A 101 8.90 -9.73 -9.40
CA THR A 101 10.17 -9.24 -8.86
C THR A 101 9.95 -8.66 -7.46
N PHE A 102 10.80 -9.01 -6.49
CA PHE A 102 10.76 -8.43 -5.13
C PHE A 102 12.12 -7.86 -4.76
N GLN A 103 12.16 -6.58 -4.40
CA GLN A 103 13.41 -5.87 -4.09
C GLN A 103 13.19 -4.81 -3.00
N ASN A 104 14.27 -4.44 -2.29
CA ASN A 104 14.30 -3.34 -1.33
C ASN A 104 14.74 -2.00 -1.94
N ASN A 105 14.76 -1.92 -3.24
CA ASN A 105 15.01 -0.69 -4.00
C ASN A 105 14.18 -0.68 -5.28
N ILE A 106 13.71 0.48 -5.67
CA ILE A 106 13.02 0.69 -6.95
C ILE A 106 14.07 1.17 -7.95
N PRO A 107 14.24 0.50 -9.13
CA PRO A 107 15.21 0.91 -10.12
C PRO A 107 14.94 2.34 -10.61
N LYS A 108 16.01 3.15 -10.72
CA LYS A 108 15.90 4.50 -11.28
C LYS A 108 15.28 4.44 -12.69
N LYS A 109 14.37 5.37 -12.99
CA LYS A 109 13.66 5.49 -14.28
C LYS A 109 12.64 4.37 -14.58
N LYS A 110 12.42 3.38 -13.69
CA LYS A 110 11.33 2.42 -13.88
C LYS A 110 10.00 3.10 -13.52
N GLN A 111 9.04 2.98 -14.42
CA GLN A 111 7.65 3.39 -14.21
C GLN A 111 6.75 2.17 -14.30
N PHE A 112 5.55 2.29 -13.74
CA PHE A 112 4.55 1.23 -13.69
C PHE A 112 3.22 1.76 -14.17
N ASP A 113 2.36 0.92 -14.72
CA ASP A 113 1.01 1.36 -15.06
C ASP A 113 0.25 1.80 -13.82
N TYR A 114 0.28 0.98 -12.77
CA TYR A 114 -0.34 1.30 -11.49
C TYR A 114 0.65 1.16 -10.34
N VAL A 115 0.49 2.01 -9.33
CA VAL A 115 1.18 1.90 -8.05
C VAL A 115 0.14 1.67 -6.97
N ILE A 116 0.34 0.65 -6.15
CA ILE A 116 -0.55 0.29 -5.04
C ILE A 116 0.25 0.35 -3.75
N ALA A 117 -0.27 1.00 -2.72
CA ALA A 117 0.33 1.01 -1.39
C ALA A 117 -0.75 0.73 -0.34
N SER A 118 -0.66 -0.43 0.30
CA SER A 118 -1.61 -0.90 1.29
C SER A 118 -1.05 -0.72 2.70
N GLY A 119 -1.61 0.21 3.48
CA GLY A 119 -1.28 0.41 4.89
C GLY A 119 0.10 0.98 5.20
N VAL A 120 0.84 1.40 4.20
CA VAL A 120 2.24 1.84 4.32
C VAL A 120 2.39 3.06 5.22
N PHE A 121 1.38 3.92 5.26
CA PHE A 121 1.42 5.19 5.98
C PHE A 121 0.81 5.14 7.37
N ASN A 122 0.22 4.01 7.77
CA ASN A 122 -0.57 3.89 8.99
C ASN A 122 0.29 3.93 10.27
N VAL A 123 1.51 3.41 10.25
CA VAL A 123 2.36 3.27 11.45
C VAL A 123 3.40 4.39 11.50
N LYS A 124 3.11 5.45 12.27
CA LYS A 124 4.04 6.58 12.48
C LYS A 124 4.94 6.43 13.70
N LEU A 125 4.63 5.48 14.59
CA LEU A 125 5.29 5.29 15.87
C LEU A 125 5.31 6.59 16.69
N ASN A 126 6.48 6.99 17.17
CA ASN A 126 6.66 8.19 18.00
C ASN A 126 6.89 9.48 17.18
N ARG A 127 6.64 9.45 15.86
CA ARG A 127 6.81 10.63 15.01
C ARG A 127 5.73 11.67 15.28
N ASP A 128 6.11 12.94 15.23
CA ASP A 128 5.15 14.04 15.26
C ASP A 128 4.16 13.92 14.09
N HIS A 129 2.90 14.26 14.33
CA HIS A 129 1.82 14.10 13.36
C HIS A 129 2.06 14.94 12.10
N LEU A 130 2.43 16.20 12.24
CA LEU A 130 2.64 17.10 11.09
C LEU A 130 3.86 16.70 10.28
N VAL A 131 4.94 16.26 10.95
CA VAL A 131 6.14 15.76 10.27
C VAL A 131 5.81 14.50 9.48
N TRP A 132 4.99 13.60 10.04
CA TRP A 132 4.54 12.39 9.32
C TRP A 132 3.64 12.72 8.15
N GLU A 133 2.69 13.65 8.33
CA GLU A 133 1.80 14.11 7.26
C GLU A 133 2.58 14.70 6.07
N GLN A 134 3.58 15.54 6.33
CA GLN A 134 4.45 16.07 5.27
C GLN A 134 5.18 14.94 4.51
N TYR A 135 5.67 13.93 5.23
CA TYR A 135 6.26 12.75 4.62
C TYR A 135 5.24 12.02 3.73
N VAL A 136 4.02 11.81 4.21
CA VAL A 136 2.93 11.17 3.45
C VAL A 136 2.65 11.93 2.15
N LEU A 137 2.51 13.25 2.19
CA LEU A 137 2.26 14.08 1.00
C LEU A 137 3.40 13.99 -0.02
N GLN A 138 4.65 14.00 0.42
CA GLN A 138 5.82 13.83 -0.45
C GLN A 138 5.84 12.44 -1.10
N GLU A 139 5.56 11.38 -0.33
CA GLU A 139 5.53 10.02 -0.88
C GLU A 139 4.36 9.80 -1.84
N ILE A 140 3.17 10.33 -1.57
CA ILE A 140 2.03 10.29 -2.51
C ILE A 140 2.44 10.90 -3.86
N THR A 141 3.06 12.09 -3.83
CA THR A 141 3.53 12.78 -5.04
C THR A 141 4.53 11.91 -5.81
N LYS A 142 5.51 11.36 -5.13
CA LYS A 142 6.53 10.47 -5.71
C LYS A 142 5.94 9.19 -6.30
N LEU A 143 4.98 8.56 -5.60
CA LEU A 143 4.29 7.37 -6.10
C LEU A 143 3.44 7.70 -7.34
N PHE A 144 2.81 8.87 -7.37
CA PHE A 144 2.09 9.35 -8.54
C PHE A 144 3.02 9.57 -9.75
N GLU A 145 4.22 10.12 -9.54
CA GLU A 145 5.24 10.27 -10.59
C GLU A 145 5.73 8.92 -11.13
N LEU A 146 5.82 7.88 -10.28
CA LEU A 146 6.21 6.52 -10.68
C LEU A 146 5.12 5.79 -11.48
N SER A 147 3.88 6.29 -11.48
CA SER A 147 2.76 5.65 -12.18
C SER A 147 2.56 6.25 -13.59
N ASN A 148 2.16 5.43 -14.56
CA ASN A 148 1.72 5.87 -15.89
C ASN A 148 0.20 6.11 -15.95
N LYS A 149 -0.60 5.35 -15.18
CA LYS A 149 -2.06 5.38 -15.21
C LYS A 149 -2.67 5.83 -13.90
N GLY A 150 -2.07 5.48 -12.76
CA GLY A 150 -2.58 5.94 -11.47
C GLY A 150 -2.02 5.23 -10.25
N VAL A 151 -2.42 5.75 -9.10
CA VAL A 151 -2.01 5.30 -7.76
C VAL A 151 -3.23 4.97 -6.92
N ALA A 152 -3.21 3.85 -6.22
CA ALA A 152 -4.20 3.47 -5.21
C ALA A 152 -3.57 3.36 -3.83
N LEU A 153 -4.13 4.05 -2.84
CA LEU A 153 -3.61 4.16 -1.49
C LEU A 153 -4.74 4.00 -0.48
N ASN A 154 -4.51 3.33 0.65
CA ASN A 154 -5.44 3.35 1.77
C ASN A 154 -4.81 3.92 3.03
N PHE A 155 -5.66 4.50 3.88
CA PHE A 155 -5.29 5.19 5.11
C PHE A 155 -6.29 4.90 6.21
N LEU A 156 -5.85 4.95 7.47
CA LEU A 156 -6.77 5.01 8.62
C LEU A 156 -7.51 6.35 8.61
N THR A 157 -8.83 6.30 8.78
CA THR A 157 -9.67 7.50 8.76
C THR A 157 -9.67 8.22 10.11
N GLY A 158 -9.61 9.56 10.08
CA GLY A 158 -9.82 10.40 11.25
C GLY A 158 -11.24 10.31 11.84
N TYR A 159 -12.20 9.73 11.10
CA TYR A 159 -13.57 9.47 11.57
C TYR A 159 -13.73 8.19 12.40
N SER A 160 -12.63 7.46 12.66
CA SER A 160 -12.65 6.31 13.57
C SER A 160 -12.95 6.74 15.00
N ASP A 161 -13.60 5.84 15.77
CA ASP A 161 -13.93 6.09 17.17
C ASP A 161 -12.69 6.35 18.00
N LYS A 162 -12.69 7.42 18.77
CA LYS A 162 -11.51 7.89 19.52
C LYS A 162 -10.93 6.85 20.47
N GLU A 163 -11.77 5.99 21.04
CA GLU A 163 -11.38 4.92 21.95
C GLU A 163 -10.51 3.84 21.28
N PHE A 164 -10.56 3.71 19.94
CA PHE A 164 -9.73 2.80 19.16
C PHE A 164 -8.51 3.47 18.53
N GLN A 165 -8.38 4.80 18.68
CA GLN A 165 -7.21 5.51 18.17
C GLN A 165 -6.00 5.35 19.10
N THR A 166 -4.82 5.28 18.54
CA THR A 166 -3.56 5.25 19.27
C THR A 166 -2.56 6.25 18.70
N ASP A 167 -1.71 6.83 19.57
CA ASP A 167 -0.71 7.82 19.16
C ASP A 167 0.36 7.27 18.21
N LYS A 168 0.51 5.95 18.13
CA LYS A 168 1.48 5.30 17.25
C LYS A 168 1.02 5.18 15.80
N LEU A 169 -0.29 5.41 15.54
CA LEU A 169 -0.89 5.31 14.23
C LEU A 169 -1.19 6.72 13.66
N TYR A 170 -1.20 6.80 12.35
CA TYR A 170 -1.56 8.02 11.62
C TYR A 170 -3.00 7.91 11.14
N TYR A 171 -3.86 8.69 11.74
CA TYR A 171 -5.24 8.88 11.33
C TYR A 171 -5.35 10.17 10.53
N CYS A 172 -5.87 10.07 9.33
CA CYS A 172 -5.88 11.15 8.37
C CYS A 172 -7.31 11.65 8.13
N ASP A 173 -7.45 12.95 7.86
CA ASP A 173 -8.68 13.51 7.32
C ASP A 173 -8.80 13.14 5.83
N PRO A 174 -9.83 12.33 5.44
CA PRO A 174 -10.03 11.93 4.06
C PRO A 174 -10.21 13.12 3.11
N THR A 175 -10.89 14.18 3.58
CA THR A 175 -11.19 15.36 2.76
C THR A 175 -9.93 16.19 2.52
N PHE A 176 -9.05 16.29 3.51
CA PHE A 176 -7.76 16.95 3.37
C PHE A 176 -6.89 16.28 2.29
N LEU A 177 -6.73 14.95 2.36
CA LEU A 177 -5.91 14.23 1.35
C LEU A 177 -6.55 14.26 -0.03
N PHE A 178 -7.87 14.12 -0.11
CA PHE A 178 -8.61 14.25 -1.37
C PHE A 178 -8.37 15.61 -2.02
N ASP A 179 -8.54 16.70 -1.26
CA ASP A 179 -8.32 18.07 -1.74
C ASP A 179 -6.87 18.30 -2.17
N TYR A 180 -5.90 17.79 -1.39
CA TYR A 180 -4.49 17.84 -1.75
C TYR A 180 -4.24 17.17 -3.11
N CYS A 181 -4.75 15.97 -3.32
CA CYS A 181 -4.56 15.21 -4.56
C CYS A 181 -5.20 15.92 -5.76
N ILE A 182 -6.41 16.47 -5.59
CA ILE A 182 -7.11 17.25 -6.64
C ILE A 182 -6.30 18.50 -7.04
N LYS A 183 -5.76 19.22 -6.06
CA LYS A 183 -5.07 20.50 -6.31
C LYS A 183 -3.66 20.31 -6.87
N ASN A 184 -2.96 19.26 -6.47
CA ASN A 184 -1.53 19.12 -6.73
C ASN A 184 -1.16 18.01 -7.72
N LEU A 185 -2.01 17.00 -7.92
CA LEU A 185 -1.66 15.83 -8.71
C LEU A 185 -2.58 15.61 -9.91
N SER A 186 -3.87 15.39 -9.70
CA SER A 186 -4.81 15.08 -10.78
C SER A 186 -6.23 15.47 -10.39
N ARG A 187 -7.03 15.88 -11.39
CA ARG A 187 -8.48 16.09 -11.21
C ARG A 187 -9.28 14.78 -11.18
N LYS A 188 -8.66 13.64 -11.53
CA LYS A 188 -9.30 12.33 -11.58
C LYS A 188 -9.03 11.57 -10.29
N VAL A 189 -9.59 12.04 -9.18
CA VAL A 189 -9.45 11.43 -7.85
C VAL A 189 -10.77 10.84 -7.40
N THR A 190 -10.74 9.61 -6.89
CA THR A 190 -11.87 8.95 -6.25
C THR A 190 -11.54 8.69 -4.79
N LEU A 191 -12.42 9.09 -3.88
CA LEU A 191 -12.39 8.76 -2.46
C LEU A 191 -13.44 7.67 -2.18
N ILE A 192 -13.00 6.52 -1.68
CA ILE A 192 -13.85 5.38 -1.31
C ILE A 192 -13.79 5.21 0.20
N HIS A 193 -14.94 5.38 0.88
CA HIS A 193 -15.05 5.30 2.34
C HIS A 193 -16.32 4.52 2.76
N ASP A 194 -16.86 3.67 1.86
CA ASP A 194 -18.13 2.95 2.01
C ASP A 194 -17.95 1.46 2.32
N TYR A 195 -16.80 1.05 2.89
CA TYR A 195 -16.54 -0.32 3.28
C TYR A 195 -16.32 -0.43 4.81
N PRO A 196 -16.60 -1.61 5.44
CA PRO A 196 -16.70 -1.76 6.88
C PRO A 196 -15.33 -1.84 7.59
N LEU A 197 -14.46 -0.86 7.36
CA LEU A 197 -13.21 -0.66 8.07
C LEU A 197 -13.08 0.81 8.46
N TYR A 198 -12.34 1.11 9.53
CA TYR A 198 -11.97 2.48 9.89
C TYR A 198 -10.86 3.02 8.97
N GLU A 199 -11.11 2.94 7.67
CA GLU A 199 -10.18 3.29 6.61
C GLU A 199 -10.90 3.91 5.41
N PHE A 200 -10.13 4.58 4.57
CA PHE A 200 -10.57 5.01 3.26
C PHE A 200 -9.51 4.70 2.21
N THR A 201 -9.92 4.65 0.96
CA THR A 201 -9.05 4.43 -0.19
C THR A 201 -9.12 5.63 -1.13
N LEU A 202 -7.96 6.06 -1.63
CA LEU A 202 -7.84 7.06 -2.68
C LEU A 202 -7.34 6.39 -3.97
N HIS A 203 -8.03 6.68 -5.08
CA HIS A 203 -7.53 6.40 -6.42
C HIS A 203 -7.21 7.73 -7.11
N ILE A 204 -5.99 7.88 -7.60
CA ILE A 204 -5.51 9.08 -8.27
C ILE A 204 -5.09 8.64 -9.68
N LYS A 205 -5.91 8.90 -10.71
CA LYS A 205 -5.62 8.55 -12.09
C LYS A 205 -4.90 9.69 -12.83
N LYS A 206 -4.09 9.34 -13.84
CA LYS A 206 -3.44 10.29 -14.75
C LYS A 206 -4.43 10.92 -15.74
#